data_bbb8d76eef3095efa3ca9ed82c0920f3
#
_entry.id   bbb8d76eef3095efa3ca9ed82c0920f3
#
_cell.length_a   1.000
_cell.length_b   1.000
_cell.length_c   1.000
_cell.angle_alpha   90.00
_cell.angle_beta   90.00
_cell.angle_gamma   90.00
#
_symmetry.space_group_name_H-M   'P 1'
#
loop_
_entity.id
_entity.type
_entity.pdbx_description
1 polymer ?
#
loop_
_entity_poly.entity_id
_entity_poly.type
_entity_poly.pdbx_seq_one_letter_code
_entity_poly.pdbx_strand_id
1 'polypeptide(L)'
;MERDELTPEQREGLRTPTTTTDLELAPLFMFWFIDPTAPNRGPRTLKQLIDVGALNASHGWSHAYVDEVVFPLVLQPLMKNDLVAAMLAACEAGFAMTQAMLAAVDEGLGVCLHAFNPEAVKDVLKAPDYLIPIWVLEVGYPAEDPLTGGQRPREPLAETCFWGSFDNPIESDPKVVEYLREKKMIQAEAPAPWRMQEVAALSRMFGLPE
;
A
#
# COMPACT_ATOMS: atom_id res chain seq x y z
N MET A 1 4.57 15.41 1.71
CA MET A 1 4.44 16.49 2.74
C MET A 1 5.44 16.20 3.82
N GLU A 2 6.28 17.14 4.15
CA GLU A 2 7.20 17.02 5.26
C GLU A 2 6.44 17.24 6.58
N ARG A 3 6.86 16.56 7.64
CA ARG A 3 6.23 16.69 8.96
C ARG A 3 6.17 18.15 9.42
N ASP A 4 7.24 18.90 9.19
CA ASP A 4 7.39 20.27 9.67
C ASP A 4 6.53 21.28 8.90
N GLU A 5 5.90 20.87 7.80
CA GLU A 5 4.87 21.64 7.08
C GLU A 5 3.51 21.56 7.78
N LEU A 6 3.31 20.57 8.67
CA LEU A 6 2.09 20.41 9.45
C LEU A 6 2.13 21.24 10.73
N THR A 7 1.06 22.00 10.99
CA THR A 7 0.91 22.67 12.29
C THR A 7 0.64 21.65 13.39
N PRO A 8 0.87 21.99 14.69
CA PRO A 8 0.52 21.10 15.80
C PRO A 8 -0.96 20.68 15.79
N GLU A 9 -1.88 21.59 15.44
CA GLU A 9 -3.31 21.32 15.36
C GLU A 9 -3.64 20.35 14.22
N GLN A 10 -2.95 20.49 13.09
CA GLN A 10 -3.11 19.55 11.97
C GLN A 10 -2.62 18.16 12.34
N ARG A 11 -1.44 18.05 12.98
CA ARG A 11 -0.95 16.76 13.47
C ARG A 11 -1.90 16.11 14.46
N GLU A 12 -2.45 16.88 15.40
CA GLU A 12 -3.44 16.38 16.35
C GLU A 12 -4.71 15.89 15.66
N GLY A 13 -5.19 16.63 14.66
CA GLY A 13 -6.37 16.22 13.86
C GLY A 13 -6.16 14.92 13.06
N LEU A 14 -4.93 14.65 12.62
CA LEU A 14 -4.57 13.44 11.88
C LEU A 14 -4.49 12.20 12.77
N ARG A 15 -4.36 12.34 14.10
CA ARG A 15 -4.17 11.22 15.02
C ARG A 15 -5.31 10.22 14.99
N THR A 16 -4.93 8.98 15.18
CA THR A 16 -5.83 7.87 15.51
C THR A 16 -5.30 7.16 16.77
N PRO A 17 -6.06 6.29 17.41
CA PRO A 17 -5.55 5.53 18.56
C PRO A 17 -4.29 4.69 18.28
N THR A 18 -3.99 4.41 17.01
CA THR A 18 -2.85 3.57 16.60
C THR A 18 -1.70 4.36 15.98
N THR A 19 -1.82 5.69 15.81
CA THR A 19 -0.82 6.53 15.16
C THR A 19 -0.39 7.70 16.04
N THR A 20 -0.13 7.44 17.32
CA THR A 20 0.18 8.48 18.30
C THR A 20 1.60 9.00 18.21
N THR A 21 2.56 8.14 17.90
CA THR A 21 4.00 8.48 17.90
C THR A 21 4.56 8.71 16.50
N ASP A 22 3.99 8.09 15.50
CA ASP A 22 4.48 8.12 14.11
C ASP A 22 4.44 9.53 13.53
N LEU A 23 3.39 10.29 13.84
CA LEU A 23 3.25 11.71 13.46
C LEU A 23 4.34 12.63 14.03
N GLU A 24 5.00 12.22 15.11
CA GLU A 24 6.08 12.99 15.72
C GLU A 24 7.47 12.54 15.27
N LEU A 25 7.59 11.30 14.78
CA LEU A 25 8.87 10.70 14.44
C LEU A 25 9.14 10.69 12.94
N ALA A 26 8.17 10.35 12.11
CA ALA A 26 8.36 10.27 10.68
C ALA A 26 8.58 11.66 10.06
N PRO A 27 9.66 11.87 9.30
CA PRO A 27 9.94 13.18 8.69
C PRO A 27 9.10 13.46 7.43
N LEU A 28 8.59 12.42 6.77
CA LEU A 28 7.86 12.54 5.50
C LEU A 28 6.62 11.66 5.48
N PHE A 29 5.52 12.22 4.99
CA PHE A 29 4.24 11.55 4.79
C PHE A 29 3.85 11.53 3.31
N MET A 30 3.57 10.35 2.77
CA MET A 30 2.99 10.15 1.44
C MET A 30 1.54 9.70 1.59
N PHE A 31 0.60 10.59 1.30
CA PHE A 31 -0.83 10.32 1.42
C PHE A 31 -1.36 9.66 0.15
N TRP A 32 -2.04 8.54 0.31
CA TRP A 32 -2.58 7.75 -0.79
C TRP A 32 -4.09 7.85 -0.84
N PHE A 33 -4.58 8.15 -2.03
CA PHE A 33 -6.00 8.29 -2.32
C PHE A 33 -6.40 7.35 -3.45
N ILE A 34 -7.66 6.93 -3.41
CA ILE A 34 -8.30 6.34 -4.58
C ILE A 34 -9.23 7.35 -5.22
N ASP A 35 -9.29 7.29 -6.54
CA ASP A 35 -10.23 8.07 -7.35
C ASP A 35 -11.28 7.13 -7.96
N PRO A 36 -12.46 7.01 -7.34
CA PRO A 36 -13.52 6.14 -7.85
C PRO A 36 -14.10 6.62 -9.19
N THR A 37 -13.77 7.85 -9.61
CA THR A 37 -14.18 8.39 -10.90
C THR A 37 -13.22 8.02 -12.05
N ALA A 38 -12.12 7.31 -11.75
CA ALA A 38 -11.12 6.90 -12.73
C ALA A 38 -11.70 6.16 -13.96
N PRO A 39 -12.72 5.29 -13.84
CA PRO A 39 -13.34 4.66 -15.00
C PRO A 39 -13.88 5.64 -16.04
N ASN A 40 -14.28 6.87 -15.64
CA ASN A 40 -14.73 7.93 -16.54
C ASN A 40 -13.66 8.36 -17.56
N ARG A 41 -12.38 8.16 -17.21
CA ARG A 41 -11.22 8.44 -18.08
C ARG A 41 -10.82 7.26 -18.95
N GLY A 42 -11.39 6.08 -18.68
CA GLY A 42 -11.03 4.83 -19.34
C GLY A 42 -11.01 4.88 -20.86
N PRO A 43 -12.07 5.39 -21.56
CA PRO A 43 -12.07 5.46 -23.01
C PRO A 43 -10.90 6.29 -23.58
N ARG A 44 -10.60 7.43 -22.97
CA ARG A 44 -9.47 8.27 -23.36
C ARG A 44 -8.13 7.55 -23.16
N THR A 45 -7.94 6.94 -22.00
CA THR A 45 -6.71 6.23 -21.66
C THR A 45 -6.47 5.04 -22.59
N LEU A 46 -7.50 4.25 -22.87
CA LEU A 46 -7.38 3.11 -23.80
C LEU A 46 -7.02 3.55 -25.22
N LYS A 47 -7.61 4.65 -25.71
CA LYS A 47 -7.26 5.20 -27.01
C LYS A 47 -5.81 5.70 -27.06
N GLN A 48 -5.34 6.35 -26.01
CA GLN A 48 -3.93 6.75 -25.89
C GLN A 48 -2.98 5.55 -25.89
N LEU A 49 -3.34 4.44 -25.24
CA LEU A 49 -2.56 3.20 -25.28
C LEU A 49 -2.52 2.59 -26.69
N ILE A 50 -3.60 2.71 -27.47
CA ILE A 50 -3.64 2.30 -28.86
C ILE A 50 -2.73 3.21 -29.70
N ASP A 51 -2.79 4.51 -29.50
CA ASP A 51 -2.00 5.49 -30.27
C ASP A 51 -0.49 5.29 -30.10
N VAL A 52 -0.06 4.85 -28.91
CA VAL A 52 1.37 4.55 -28.64
C VAL A 52 1.74 3.09 -28.90
N GLY A 53 0.81 2.27 -29.40
CA GLY A 53 1.06 0.87 -29.74
C GLY A 53 1.14 -0.11 -28.56
N ALA A 54 0.84 0.33 -27.35
CA ALA A 54 0.76 -0.54 -26.17
C ALA A 54 -0.42 -1.52 -26.25
N LEU A 55 -1.52 -1.07 -26.83
CA LEU A 55 -2.63 -1.90 -27.30
C LEU A 55 -2.66 -1.84 -28.83
N ASN A 56 -2.71 -2.96 -29.52
CA ASN A 56 -2.53 -2.96 -30.96
C ASN A 56 -3.60 -3.78 -31.72
N ALA A 57 -3.70 -3.47 -33.02
CA ALA A 57 -4.71 -4.05 -33.91
C ALA A 57 -4.56 -5.58 -34.10
N SER A 58 -3.38 -6.18 -33.89
CA SER A 58 -3.20 -7.62 -33.97
C SER A 58 -3.98 -8.38 -32.88
N HIS A 59 -4.34 -7.68 -31.81
CA HIS A 59 -5.22 -8.18 -30.74
C HIS A 59 -6.63 -7.57 -30.78
N GLY A 60 -7.01 -6.98 -31.92
CA GLY A 60 -8.35 -6.42 -32.14
C GLY A 60 -8.57 -5.02 -31.57
N TRP A 61 -7.56 -4.37 -30.97
CA TRP A 61 -7.70 -3.05 -30.39
C TRP A 61 -7.75 -1.94 -31.48
N SER A 62 -8.78 -1.11 -31.40
CA SER A 62 -8.94 0.12 -32.19
C SER A 62 -9.77 1.14 -31.43
N HIS A 63 -9.74 2.40 -31.83
CA HIS A 63 -10.62 3.42 -31.26
C HIS A 63 -12.10 3.05 -31.37
N ALA A 64 -12.52 2.53 -32.54
CA ALA A 64 -13.89 2.06 -32.75
C ALA A 64 -14.26 0.92 -31.79
N TYR A 65 -13.36 -0.04 -31.58
CA TYR A 65 -13.57 -1.12 -30.61
C TYR A 65 -13.75 -0.60 -29.19
N VAL A 66 -12.98 0.42 -28.79
CA VAL A 66 -13.16 1.06 -27.49
C VAL A 66 -14.54 1.68 -27.36
N ASP A 67 -15.01 2.44 -28.38
CA ASP A 67 -16.28 3.15 -28.31
C ASP A 67 -17.51 2.23 -28.45
N GLU A 68 -17.43 1.24 -29.30
CA GLU A 68 -18.57 0.39 -29.66
C GLU A 68 -18.70 -0.86 -28.77
N VAL A 69 -17.60 -1.31 -28.18
CA VAL A 69 -17.59 -2.57 -27.41
C VAL A 69 -17.12 -2.34 -25.97
N VAL A 70 -15.91 -1.84 -25.77
CA VAL A 70 -15.31 -1.79 -24.44
C VAL A 70 -16.05 -0.80 -23.54
N PHE A 71 -16.34 0.38 -24.04
CA PHE A 71 -17.05 1.39 -23.26
C PHE A 71 -18.45 0.92 -22.82
N PRO A 72 -19.36 0.51 -23.70
CA PRO A 72 -20.70 0.14 -23.30
C PRO A 72 -20.78 -1.17 -22.51
N LEU A 73 -19.92 -2.14 -22.79
CA LEU A 73 -20.01 -3.47 -22.20
C LEU A 73 -19.15 -3.66 -20.95
N VAL A 74 -18.09 -2.88 -20.78
CA VAL A 74 -17.15 -3.03 -19.67
C VAL A 74 -17.11 -1.76 -18.81
N LEU A 75 -16.75 -0.62 -19.37
CA LEU A 75 -16.52 0.58 -18.55
C LEU A 75 -17.82 1.19 -18.01
N GLN A 76 -18.85 1.28 -18.82
CA GLN A 76 -20.12 1.85 -18.41
C GLN A 76 -20.80 1.08 -17.26
N PRO A 77 -20.83 -0.27 -17.24
CA PRO A 77 -21.28 -1.03 -16.07
C PRO A 77 -20.44 -0.77 -14.81
N LEU A 78 -19.11 -0.67 -14.95
CA LEU A 78 -18.22 -0.33 -13.82
C LEU A 78 -18.53 1.06 -13.26
N MET A 79 -18.75 2.05 -14.10
CA MET A 79 -19.11 3.41 -13.72
C MET A 79 -20.43 3.50 -12.95
N LYS A 80 -21.31 2.51 -13.11
CA LYS A 80 -22.61 2.42 -12.40
C LYS A 80 -22.54 1.67 -11.08
N ASN A 81 -21.38 1.12 -10.73
CA ASN A 81 -21.18 0.35 -9.52
C ASN A 81 -20.01 0.95 -8.71
N ASP A 82 -20.34 1.90 -7.84
CA ASP A 82 -19.38 2.64 -7.03
C ASP A 82 -18.48 1.72 -6.19
N LEU A 83 -19.03 0.63 -5.67
CA LEU A 83 -18.25 -0.34 -4.88
C LEU A 83 -17.17 -1.03 -5.73
N VAL A 84 -17.53 -1.52 -6.91
CA VAL A 84 -16.59 -2.19 -7.82
C VAL A 84 -15.53 -1.21 -8.31
N ALA A 85 -15.93 0.01 -8.67
CA ALA A 85 -15.02 1.06 -9.09
C ALA A 85 -14.01 1.40 -7.97
N ALA A 86 -14.49 1.54 -6.73
CA ALA A 86 -13.64 1.80 -5.57
C ALA A 86 -12.69 0.63 -5.27
N MET A 87 -13.17 -0.62 -5.37
CA MET A 87 -12.33 -1.81 -5.17
C MET A 87 -11.19 -1.90 -6.21
N LEU A 88 -11.49 -1.65 -7.48
CA LEU A 88 -10.47 -1.65 -8.54
C LEU A 88 -9.45 -0.53 -8.32
N ALA A 89 -9.92 0.68 -8.00
CA ALA A 89 -9.05 1.81 -7.69
C ALA A 89 -8.16 1.54 -6.47
N ALA A 90 -8.69 0.85 -5.43
CA ALA A 90 -7.90 0.43 -4.28
C ALA A 90 -6.81 -0.59 -4.64
N CYS A 91 -7.11 -1.55 -5.53
CA CYS A 91 -6.10 -2.48 -6.05
C CYS A 91 -4.97 -1.76 -6.79
N GLU A 92 -5.31 -0.83 -7.68
CA GLU A 92 -4.32 -0.04 -8.43
C GLU A 92 -3.45 0.83 -7.50
N ALA A 93 -4.06 1.48 -6.51
CA ALA A 93 -3.34 2.23 -5.50
C ALA A 93 -2.39 1.33 -4.69
N GLY A 94 -2.84 0.11 -4.34
CA GLY A 94 -2.01 -0.89 -3.66
C GLY A 94 -0.78 -1.29 -4.45
N PHE A 95 -0.89 -1.46 -5.78
CA PHE A 95 0.25 -1.75 -6.64
C PHE A 95 1.25 -0.58 -6.66
N ALA A 96 0.77 0.64 -6.83
CA ALA A 96 1.63 1.83 -6.86
C ALA A 96 2.31 2.06 -5.51
N MET A 97 1.58 1.91 -4.41
CA MET A 97 2.09 2.05 -3.05
C MET A 97 3.15 0.99 -2.73
N THR A 98 2.94 -0.27 -3.12
CA THR A 98 3.93 -1.33 -2.94
C THR A 98 5.23 -1.02 -3.70
N GLN A 99 5.15 -0.50 -4.92
CA GLN A 99 6.34 -0.09 -5.67
C GLN A 99 7.08 1.06 -4.98
N ALA A 100 6.35 2.04 -4.43
CA ALA A 100 6.95 3.13 -3.65
C ALA A 100 7.66 2.61 -2.40
N MET A 101 7.07 1.65 -1.68
CA MET A 101 7.69 1.01 -0.52
C MET A 101 8.96 0.25 -0.90
N LEU A 102 8.94 -0.53 -1.98
CA LEU A 102 10.12 -1.28 -2.45
C LEU A 102 11.24 -0.33 -2.89
N ALA A 103 10.90 0.74 -3.61
CA ALA A 103 11.87 1.75 -4.02
C ALA A 103 12.51 2.47 -2.81
N ALA A 104 11.71 2.83 -1.81
CA ALA A 104 12.23 3.44 -0.58
C ALA A 104 13.20 2.51 0.17
N VAL A 105 12.86 1.22 0.28
CA VAL A 105 13.74 0.22 0.91
C VAL A 105 15.03 0.04 0.10
N ASP A 106 14.97 0.04 -1.23
CA ASP A 106 16.15 -0.05 -2.10
C ASP A 106 17.10 1.15 -1.92
N GLU A 107 16.54 2.33 -1.63
CA GLU A 107 17.29 3.56 -1.30
C GLU A 107 17.76 3.61 0.17
N GLY A 108 17.55 2.54 0.94
CA GLY A 108 17.97 2.46 2.34
C GLY A 108 17.06 3.23 3.32
N LEU A 109 15.83 3.55 2.90
CA LEU A 109 14.85 4.22 3.74
C LEU A 109 13.98 3.20 4.49
N GLY A 110 13.53 3.58 5.67
CA GLY A 110 12.48 2.89 6.41
C GLY A 110 11.11 3.38 5.96
N VAL A 111 10.14 2.47 5.93
CA VAL A 111 8.76 2.77 5.59
C VAL A 111 7.80 2.13 6.59
N CYS A 112 6.73 2.85 6.90
CA CYS A 112 5.62 2.33 7.70
C CYS A 112 4.29 2.77 7.09
N LEU A 113 3.33 1.85 7.05
CA LEU A 113 2.01 2.11 6.47
C LEU A 113 0.99 2.25 7.60
N HIS A 114 0.33 3.40 7.65
CA HIS A 114 -0.66 3.73 8.67
C HIS A 114 -1.96 4.27 8.07
N ALA A 115 -3.03 4.20 8.87
CA ALA A 115 -4.29 4.88 8.62
C ALA A 115 -4.38 6.10 9.52
N PHE A 116 -4.51 7.29 8.94
CA PHE A 116 -4.78 8.52 9.66
C PHE A 116 -6.28 8.85 9.62
N ASN A 117 -6.71 9.84 10.40
CA ASN A 117 -8.09 10.32 10.35
C ASN A 117 -8.40 10.82 8.92
N PRO A 118 -9.33 10.16 8.18
CA PRO A 118 -9.54 10.45 6.76
C PRO A 118 -10.11 11.84 6.49
N GLU A 119 -10.95 12.37 7.37
CA GLU A 119 -11.50 13.71 7.21
C GLU A 119 -10.41 14.76 7.42
N ALA A 120 -9.60 14.61 8.46
CA ALA A 120 -8.46 15.50 8.68
C ALA A 120 -7.43 15.44 7.55
N VAL A 121 -7.19 14.28 6.94
CA VAL A 121 -6.34 14.15 5.75
C VAL A 121 -6.88 14.99 4.59
N LYS A 122 -8.20 14.92 4.34
CA LYS A 122 -8.84 15.74 3.30
C LYS A 122 -8.70 17.24 3.57
N ASP A 123 -8.95 17.65 4.80
CA ASP A 123 -8.89 19.05 5.20
C ASP A 123 -7.47 19.62 5.07
N VAL A 124 -6.48 18.90 5.59
CA VAL A 124 -5.06 19.31 5.55
C VAL A 124 -4.58 19.46 4.11
N LEU A 125 -4.92 18.50 3.24
CA LEU A 125 -4.48 18.47 1.85
C LEU A 125 -5.42 19.23 0.90
N LYS A 126 -6.55 19.75 1.39
CA LYS A 126 -7.60 20.36 0.56
C LYS A 126 -8.03 19.42 -0.58
N ALA A 127 -8.15 18.14 -0.25
CA ALA A 127 -8.47 17.12 -1.23
C ALA A 127 -9.93 17.27 -1.70
N PRO A 128 -10.21 17.09 -3.00
CA PRO A 128 -11.58 17.04 -3.50
C PRO A 128 -12.42 15.98 -2.80
N ASP A 129 -13.73 16.25 -2.59
CA ASP A 129 -14.63 15.38 -1.86
C ASP A 129 -14.74 13.96 -2.42
N TYR A 130 -14.60 13.81 -3.74
CA TYR A 130 -14.69 12.51 -4.41
C TYR A 130 -13.47 11.61 -4.18
N LEU A 131 -12.34 12.16 -3.76
CA LEU A 131 -11.15 11.37 -3.44
C LEU A 131 -11.32 10.73 -2.05
N ILE A 132 -10.97 9.45 -1.97
CA ILE A 132 -11.06 8.67 -0.74
C ILE A 132 -9.64 8.41 -0.22
N PRO A 133 -9.24 8.98 0.91
CA PRO A 133 -7.95 8.66 1.52
C PRO A 133 -7.96 7.22 2.04
N ILE A 134 -6.91 6.47 1.77
CA ILE A 134 -6.83 5.05 2.15
C ILE A 134 -5.69 4.78 3.12
N TRP A 135 -4.51 5.30 2.83
CA TRP A 135 -3.31 5.03 3.61
C TRP A 135 -2.38 6.22 3.61
N VAL A 136 -1.52 6.27 4.62
CA VAL A 136 -0.36 7.15 4.66
C VAL A 136 0.89 6.28 4.77
N LEU A 137 1.83 6.48 3.88
CA LEU A 137 3.14 5.86 3.95
C LEU A 137 4.10 6.86 4.60
N GLU A 138 4.59 6.51 5.74
CA GLU A 138 5.61 7.22 6.47
C GLU A 138 6.98 6.79 5.96
N VAL A 139 7.84 7.75 5.68
CA VAL A 139 9.16 7.50 5.09
C VAL A 139 10.22 8.28 5.86
N GLY A 140 11.32 7.62 6.18
CA GLY A 140 12.45 8.24 6.87
C GLY A 140 13.67 7.34 6.93
N TYR A 141 14.75 7.82 7.50
CA TYR A 141 15.90 6.97 7.76
C TYR A 141 15.60 6.03 8.93
N PRO A 142 15.83 4.70 8.77
CA PRO A 142 15.53 3.75 9.82
C PRO A 142 16.42 4.00 11.04
N ALA A 143 15.81 4.03 12.22
CA ALA A 143 16.53 4.10 13.49
C ALA A 143 17.01 2.72 13.97
N GLU A 144 16.55 1.66 13.33
CA GLU A 144 16.81 0.26 13.67
C GLU A 144 17.35 -0.50 12.47
N ASP A 145 18.03 -1.61 12.72
CA ASP A 145 18.39 -2.58 11.68
C ASP A 145 17.11 -3.16 11.02
N PRO A 146 17.05 -3.28 9.69
CA PRO A 146 15.89 -3.85 8.98
C PRO A 146 15.49 -5.26 9.45
N LEU A 147 16.41 -6.01 10.05
CA LEU A 147 16.15 -7.35 10.57
C LEU A 147 15.64 -7.35 12.03
N THR A 148 15.50 -6.18 12.63
CA THR A 148 15.01 -6.01 13.99
C THR A 148 13.53 -6.38 14.10
N GLY A 149 13.15 -6.96 15.23
CA GLY A 149 11.76 -7.27 15.55
C GLY A 149 11.27 -8.65 15.16
N GLY A 150 11.96 -9.34 14.28
CA GLY A 150 11.64 -10.70 13.86
C GLY A 150 10.52 -10.80 12.80
N GLN A 151 10.27 -12.01 12.34
CA GLN A 151 9.23 -12.32 11.35
C GLN A 151 7.85 -12.16 11.96
N ARG A 152 7.05 -11.28 11.42
CA ARG A 152 5.62 -11.17 11.79
C ARG A 152 4.86 -12.45 11.42
N PRO A 153 3.81 -12.81 12.18
CA PRO A 153 2.95 -13.93 11.82
C PRO A 153 2.46 -13.83 10.37
N ARG A 154 2.40 -14.97 9.71
CA ARG A 154 1.85 -15.13 8.37
C ARG A 154 0.78 -16.20 8.41
N GLU A 155 -0.27 -16.01 7.65
CA GLU A 155 -1.24 -17.08 7.43
C GLU A 155 -0.57 -18.28 6.77
N PRO A 156 -0.96 -19.51 7.12
CA PRO A 156 -0.45 -20.71 6.47
C PRO A 156 -0.65 -20.66 4.95
N LEU A 157 0.35 -21.13 4.20
CA LEU A 157 0.28 -21.12 2.74
C LEU A 157 -0.96 -21.88 2.23
N ALA A 158 -1.32 -22.97 2.90
CA ALA A 158 -2.50 -23.79 2.58
C ALA A 158 -3.84 -23.07 2.75
N GLU A 159 -3.88 -21.98 3.52
CA GLU A 159 -5.11 -21.19 3.71
C GLU A 159 -5.24 -20.06 2.66
N THR A 160 -4.14 -19.72 1.99
CA THR A 160 -4.09 -18.56 1.09
C THR A 160 -3.77 -18.90 -0.36
N CYS A 161 -3.15 -20.08 -0.61
CA CYS A 161 -2.69 -20.48 -1.92
C CYS A 161 -3.22 -21.85 -2.30
N PHE A 162 -3.74 -21.97 -3.52
CA PHE A 162 -4.38 -23.18 -4.01
C PHE A 162 -3.92 -23.50 -5.44
N TRP A 163 -3.81 -24.76 -5.78
CA TRP A 163 -3.44 -25.19 -7.12
C TRP A 163 -4.66 -25.64 -7.92
N GLY A 164 -5.08 -24.83 -8.87
CA GLY A 164 -6.16 -25.12 -9.81
C GLY A 164 -7.59 -25.02 -9.23
N SER A 165 -7.81 -25.40 -7.98
CA SER A 165 -9.10 -25.28 -7.29
C SER A 165 -8.89 -25.06 -5.79
N PHE A 166 -9.91 -24.55 -5.10
CA PHE A 166 -9.88 -24.35 -3.64
C PHE A 166 -9.82 -25.65 -2.82
N ASP A 167 -10.07 -26.79 -3.45
CA ASP A 167 -9.96 -28.11 -2.81
C ASP A 167 -8.52 -28.65 -2.80
N ASN A 168 -7.58 -27.93 -3.41
CA ASN A 168 -6.18 -28.35 -3.53
C ASN A 168 -5.22 -27.29 -2.96
N PRO A 169 -5.13 -27.14 -1.64
CA PRO A 169 -4.27 -26.17 -1.00
C PRO A 169 -2.79 -26.50 -1.23
N ILE A 170 -1.96 -25.45 -1.30
CA ILE A 170 -0.50 -25.58 -1.42
C ILE A 170 0.11 -25.64 -0.02
N GLU A 171 0.68 -26.77 0.33
CA GLU A 171 1.43 -26.93 1.57
C GLU A 171 2.85 -26.39 1.44
N SER A 172 3.36 -25.83 2.54
CA SER A 172 4.76 -25.41 2.60
C SER A 172 5.67 -26.63 2.64
N ASP A 173 6.64 -26.71 1.73
CA ASP A 173 7.69 -27.73 1.79
C ASP A 173 8.68 -27.39 2.94
N PRO A 174 8.80 -28.25 3.97
CA PRO A 174 9.71 -28.02 5.08
C PRO A 174 11.17 -27.82 4.66
N LYS A 175 11.63 -28.47 3.58
CA LYS A 175 12.98 -28.32 3.06
C LYS A 175 13.22 -26.95 2.44
N VAL A 176 12.20 -26.42 1.77
CA VAL A 176 12.26 -25.05 1.21
C VAL A 176 12.27 -24.03 2.35
N VAL A 177 11.43 -24.21 3.35
CA VAL A 177 11.39 -23.33 4.52
C VAL A 177 12.74 -23.32 5.25
N GLU A 178 13.34 -24.49 5.46
CA GLU A 178 14.65 -24.58 6.10
C GLU A 178 15.76 -23.90 5.25
N TYR A 179 15.76 -24.14 3.96
CA TYR A 179 16.67 -23.46 3.04
C TYR A 179 16.54 -21.92 3.12
N LEU A 180 15.31 -21.41 3.16
CA LEU A 180 15.06 -19.96 3.28
C LEU A 180 15.55 -19.39 4.62
N ARG A 181 15.43 -20.17 5.71
CA ARG A 181 15.99 -19.81 7.03
C ARG A 181 17.53 -19.77 7.01
N GLU A 182 18.16 -20.78 6.45
CA GLU A 182 19.62 -20.82 6.28
C GLU A 182 20.15 -19.62 5.46
N LYS A 183 19.38 -19.20 4.44
CA LYS A 183 19.69 -18.02 3.62
C LYS A 183 19.30 -16.69 4.27
N LYS A 184 18.78 -16.70 5.50
CA LYS A 184 18.28 -15.52 6.23
C LYS A 184 17.19 -14.74 5.46
N MET A 185 16.44 -15.42 4.61
CA MET A 185 15.29 -14.86 3.91
C MET A 185 14.01 -14.94 4.75
N ILE A 186 14.01 -15.78 5.77
CA ILE A 186 12.99 -15.85 6.82
C ILE A 186 13.69 -15.53 8.13
N GLN A 187 13.20 -14.53 8.85
CA GLN A 187 13.73 -14.13 10.15
C GLN A 187 13.21 -15.07 11.27
N ALA A 188 13.80 -14.94 12.45
CA ALA A 188 13.24 -15.56 13.67
C ALA A 188 11.82 -15.00 13.92
N GLU A 189 10.95 -15.84 14.47
CA GLU A 189 9.57 -15.44 14.77
C GLU A 189 9.52 -14.27 15.76
N ALA A 190 8.59 -13.35 15.52
CA ALA A 190 8.36 -12.25 16.45
C ALA A 190 7.52 -12.71 17.67
N PRO A 191 7.71 -12.10 18.85
CA PRO A 191 8.74 -11.11 19.13
C PRO A 191 10.12 -11.76 19.27
N ALA A 192 11.11 -11.18 18.61
CA ALA A 192 12.50 -11.60 18.82
C ALA A 192 12.89 -11.40 20.29
N PRO A 193 13.72 -12.28 20.89
CA PRO A 193 14.01 -12.25 22.32
C PRO A 193 14.60 -10.93 22.83
N TRP A 194 15.30 -10.18 21.98
CA TRP A 194 15.91 -8.89 22.30
C TRP A 194 14.97 -7.70 22.10
N ARG A 195 13.82 -7.90 21.44
CA ARG A 195 12.94 -6.80 20.97
C ARG A 195 12.47 -5.86 22.08
N MET A 196 12.12 -6.39 23.24
CA MET A 196 11.66 -5.56 24.36
C MET A 196 12.74 -4.58 24.85
N GLN A 197 14.01 -4.99 24.84
CA GLN A 197 15.12 -4.12 25.24
C GLN A 197 15.39 -3.03 24.19
N GLU A 198 15.27 -3.37 22.91
CA GLU A 198 15.39 -2.39 21.81
C GLU A 198 14.26 -1.38 21.85
N VAL A 199 13.02 -1.81 22.01
CA VAL A 199 11.85 -0.91 22.11
C VAL A 199 12.03 0.05 23.30
N ALA A 200 12.43 -0.44 24.46
CA ALA A 200 12.70 0.42 25.61
C ALA A 200 13.86 1.41 25.35
N ALA A 201 14.90 0.99 24.63
CA ALA A 201 16.00 1.88 24.26
C ALA A 201 15.54 2.98 23.26
N LEU A 202 14.74 2.62 22.27
CA LEU A 202 14.17 3.57 21.31
C LEU A 202 13.20 4.55 21.99
N SER A 203 12.33 4.05 22.88
CA SER A 203 11.43 4.91 23.65
C SER A 203 12.19 5.98 24.42
N ARG A 204 13.27 5.59 25.13
CA ARG A 204 14.14 6.54 25.81
C ARG A 204 14.83 7.53 24.86
N MET A 205 15.33 7.02 23.73
CA MET A 205 16.02 7.84 22.73
C MET A 205 15.12 8.95 22.16
N PHE A 206 13.85 8.63 21.95
CA PHE A 206 12.88 9.56 21.37
C PHE A 206 11.98 10.25 22.41
N GLY A 207 12.20 10.01 23.71
CA GLY A 207 11.39 10.61 24.78
C GLY A 207 9.94 10.10 24.81
N LEU A 208 9.70 8.88 24.36
CA LEU A 208 8.38 8.22 24.32
C LEU A 208 8.10 7.45 25.61
N PRO A 209 6.83 7.16 25.94
CA PRO A 209 6.48 6.25 27.03
C PRO A 209 7.11 4.85 26.85
N GLU A 210 7.59 4.25 27.94
CA GLU A 210 8.10 2.87 27.97
C GLU A 210 6.95 1.86 28.09
#